data_72b247d6b590cefb74ea9704cf51d7b9
#
_entry.id   72b247d6b590cefb74ea9704cf51d7b9
#
_cell.length_a   1.000
_cell.length_b   1.000
_cell.length_c   1.000
_cell.angle_alpha   90.00
_cell.angle_beta   90.00
_cell.angle_gamma   90.00
#
_symmetry.space_group_name_H-M   'P 1'
#
loop_
_entity.id
_entity.type
_entity.pdbx_description
1 polymer ?
#
loop_
_entity_poly.entity_id
_entity_poly.type
_entity_poly.pdbx_seq_one_letter_code
_entity_poly.pdbx_strand_id
1 'polypeptide(L)'
;AGGLWAREVGYLSGVDLPVQPMEHHYLITETIPEIEAMGDQRLPIGTDFEGNIYFRQEAKGMLLGTYEPKSTPWKVEGTPMNFGHELLEPKLENIQDRLAIGFKRMPALERAGIKNIVNGPFTFGPDGSPLIGPVPGMKNYWVAVGVMAGFCQGGGVGKCIAEWIIDGEPSIDVW
;
A
#
# COMPACT_ATOMS: atom_id res chain seq x y z
N ALA A 1 0.13 -7.43 -14.53
CA ALA A 1 -0.22 -7.27 -13.12
C ALA A 1 -0.06 -8.62 -12.42
N GLY A 2 0.52 -8.66 -11.23
CA GLY A 2 0.74 -9.91 -10.48
C GLY A 2 0.67 -9.71 -8.96
N GLY A 3 0.44 -8.47 -8.51
CA GLY A 3 0.45 -8.16 -7.08
C GLY A 3 1.78 -8.57 -6.45
N LEU A 4 1.71 -9.34 -5.36
CA LEU A 4 2.90 -9.86 -4.67
C LEU A 4 3.75 -10.80 -5.54
N TRP A 5 3.13 -11.46 -6.52
CA TRP A 5 3.78 -12.41 -7.45
C TRP A 5 4.16 -11.77 -8.78
N ALA A 6 4.21 -10.42 -8.85
CA ALA A 6 4.51 -9.74 -10.11
C ALA A 6 5.86 -10.14 -10.69
N ARG A 7 6.88 -10.31 -9.84
CA ARG A 7 8.22 -10.72 -10.22
C ARG A 7 8.23 -12.16 -10.76
N GLU A 8 7.56 -13.07 -10.07
CA GLU A 8 7.43 -14.48 -10.46
C GLU A 8 6.70 -14.62 -11.80
N VAL A 9 5.62 -13.85 -12.00
CA VAL A 9 4.89 -13.80 -13.29
C VAL A 9 5.80 -13.23 -14.39
N GLY A 10 6.60 -12.21 -14.09
CA GLY A 10 7.60 -11.68 -15.02
C GLY A 10 8.60 -12.76 -15.47
N TYR A 11 9.13 -13.54 -14.53
CA TYR A 11 10.09 -14.61 -14.82
C TYR A 11 9.52 -15.68 -15.74
N LEU A 12 8.23 -16.01 -15.65
CA LEU A 12 7.58 -16.94 -16.59
C LEU A 12 7.65 -16.45 -18.05
N SER A 13 7.83 -15.15 -18.25
CA SER A 13 7.94 -14.51 -19.57
C SER A 13 9.36 -14.07 -19.88
N GLY A 14 10.33 -14.41 -19.05
CA GLY A 14 11.74 -14.00 -19.19
C GLY A 14 11.99 -12.51 -18.85
N VAL A 15 11.10 -11.89 -18.09
CA VAL A 15 11.20 -10.49 -17.67
C VAL A 15 11.53 -10.41 -16.18
N ASP A 16 12.60 -9.71 -15.83
CA ASP A 16 12.94 -9.38 -14.46
C ASP A 16 12.31 -8.02 -14.11
N LEU A 17 11.27 -8.05 -13.28
CA LEU A 17 10.57 -6.85 -12.84
C LEU A 17 11.16 -6.36 -11.52
N PRO A 18 11.70 -5.13 -11.46
CA PRO A 18 12.35 -4.60 -10.26
C PRO A 18 11.32 -4.15 -9.20
N VAL A 19 10.54 -5.07 -8.70
CA VAL A 19 9.58 -4.84 -7.62
C VAL A 19 9.89 -5.72 -6.43
N GLN A 20 9.68 -5.19 -5.24
CA GLN A 20 9.97 -5.90 -4.00
C GLN A 20 8.81 -5.76 -3.02
N PRO A 21 8.22 -6.88 -2.54
CA PRO A 21 7.32 -6.84 -1.41
C PRO A 21 8.04 -6.40 -0.13
N MET A 22 7.45 -5.44 0.58
CA MET A 22 7.94 -4.91 1.84
C MET A 22 6.86 -5.11 2.91
N GLU A 23 7.25 -5.30 4.15
CA GLU A 23 6.31 -5.31 5.26
C GLU A 23 5.71 -3.92 5.46
N HIS A 24 4.41 -3.86 5.70
CA HIS A 24 3.68 -2.62 5.92
C HIS A 24 2.62 -2.80 6.99
N HIS A 25 2.55 -1.83 7.90
CA HIS A 25 1.72 -1.93 9.09
C HIS A 25 0.63 -0.88 9.14
N TYR A 26 -0.47 -1.25 9.78
CA TYR A 26 -1.44 -0.29 10.31
C TYR A 26 -2.06 -0.80 11.62
N LEU A 27 -2.50 0.15 12.43
CA LEU A 27 -3.18 -0.10 13.69
C LEU A 27 -4.67 0.20 13.54
N ILE A 28 -5.51 -0.65 14.14
CA ILE A 28 -6.95 -0.41 14.30
C ILE A 28 -7.21 -0.24 15.79
N THR A 29 -7.92 0.83 16.15
CA THR A 29 -8.30 1.08 17.55
C THR A 29 -9.58 0.36 17.92
N GLU A 30 -9.80 0.22 19.21
CA GLU A 30 -11.13 0.00 19.77
C GLU A 30 -12.03 1.21 19.51
N THR A 31 -13.29 1.13 19.97
CA THR A 31 -14.25 2.23 19.86
C THR A 31 -13.71 3.51 20.51
N ILE A 32 -13.83 4.62 19.77
CA ILE A 32 -13.53 5.96 20.26
C ILE A 32 -14.87 6.65 20.50
N PRO A 33 -15.19 7.04 21.74
CA PRO A 33 -16.49 7.60 22.08
C PRO A 33 -16.90 8.81 21.25
N GLU A 34 -15.94 9.67 20.92
CA GLU A 34 -16.16 10.85 20.09
C GLU A 34 -16.60 10.47 18.66
N ILE A 35 -16.06 9.39 18.11
CA ILE A 35 -16.42 8.87 16.79
C ILE A 35 -17.78 8.17 16.85
N GLU A 36 -18.01 7.37 17.90
CA GLU A 36 -19.32 6.73 18.10
C GLU A 36 -20.45 7.75 18.22
N ALA A 37 -20.20 8.88 18.90
CA ALA A 37 -21.17 9.97 19.07
C ALA A 37 -21.51 10.69 17.75
N MET A 38 -20.69 10.55 16.70
CA MET A 38 -20.96 11.13 15.37
C MET A 38 -22.11 10.44 14.63
N GLY A 39 -22.51 9.23 15.06
CA GLY A 39 -23.56 8.44 14.41
C GLY A 39 -23.19 8.05 12.97
N ASP A 40 -24.01 8.50 12.01
CA ASP A 40 -23.81 8.18 10.59
C ASP A 40 -22.80 9.10 9.87
N GLN A 41 -22.33 10.15 10.55
CA GLN A 41 -21.30 11.02 9.98
C GLN A 41 -19.97 10.26 9.85
N ARG A 42 -19.21 10.62 8.79
CA ARG A 42 -17.93 9.99 8.52
C ARG A 42 -16.82 11.04 8.51
N LEU A 43 -15.71 10.69 9.12
CA LEU A 43 -14.48 11.46 9.00
C LEU A 43 -13.88 11.29 7.59
N PRO A 44 -13.30 12.35 7.03
CA PRO A 44 -12.52 12.21 5.80
C PRO A 44 -11.29 11.33 6.04
N ILE A 45 -10.81 10.71 4.96
CA ILE A 45 -9.50 10.06 4.95
C ILE A 45 -8.45 11.18 5.00
N GLY A 46 -7.48 11.04 5.89
CA GLY A 46 -6.38 12.00 6.04
C GLY A 46 -5.03 11.36 5.78
N THR A 47 -4.12 12.13 5.22
CA THR A 47 -2.71 11.76 5.07
C THR A 47 -1.84 12.91 5.58
N ASP A 48 -0.91 12.59 6.47
CA ASP A 48 0.14 13.50 6.92
C ASP A 48 1.44 13.08 6.24
N PHE A 49 1.81 13.78 5.17
CA PHE A 49 3.02 13.49 4.41
C PHE A 49 4.31 13.76 5.20
N GLU A 50 4.30 14.76 6.08
CA GLU A 50 5.43 15.05 6.96
C GLU A 50 5.62 13.96 8.00
N GLY A 51 4.51 13.52 8.62
CA GLY A 51 4.49 12.44 9.60
C GLY A 51 4.64 11.05 9.00
N ASN A 52 4.50 10.89 7.68
CA ASN A 52 4.43 9.59 7.00
C ASN A 52 3.38 8.68 7.62
N ILE A 53 2.19 9.21 7.83
CA ILE A 53 1.04 8.48 8.36
C ILE A 53 -0.22 8.78 7.55
N TYR A 54 -1.16 7.87 7.59
CA TYR A 54 -2.51 8.08 7.08
C TYR A 54 -3.53 7.53 8.08
N PHE A 55 -4.74 8.07 8.02
CA PHE A 55 -5.81 7.63 8.91
C PHE A 55 -7.17 7.71 8.25
N ARG A 56 -8.04 6.84 8.67
CA ARG A 56 -9.45 6.83 8.30
C ARG A 56 -10.29 6.26 9.43
N GLN A 57 -11.56 6.62 9.44
CA GLN A 57 -12.50 5.98 10.33
C GLN A 57 -12.68 4.50 9.98
N GLU A 58 -12.61 3.64 10.98
CA GLU A 58 -12.89 2.22 10.88
C GLU A 58 -13.98 1.83 11.87
N ALA A 59 -15.20 1.62 11.37
CA ALA A 59 -16.39 1.42 12.18
C ALA A 59 -16.57 2.58 13.19
N LYS A 60 -16.48 2.30 14.50
CA LYS A 60 -16.55 3.27 15.60
C LYS A 60 -15.18 3.68 16.15
N GLY A 61 -14.11 3.27 15.50
CA GLY A 61 -12.72 3.59 15.84
C GLY A 61 -11.98 4.19 14.66
N MET A 62 -10.66 4.13 14.72
CA MET A 62 -9.77 4.64 13.67
C MET A 62 -8.81 3.56 13.21
N LEU A 63 -8.47 3.61 11.93
CA LEU A 63 -7.29 2.99 11.38
C LEU A 63 -6.20 4.07 11.27
N LEU A 64 -5.03 3.79 11.82
CA LEU A 64 -3.82 4.59 11.68
C LEU A 64 -2.78 3.74 10.95
N GLY A 65 -2.45 4.13 9.73
CA GLY A 65 -1.42 3.50 8.92
C GLY A 65 -0.12 4.27 8.98
N THR A 66 0.97 3.56 8.77
CA THR A 66 2.32 4.12 8.88
C THR A 66 3.10 3.82 7.62
N TYR A 67 3.84 4.81 7.10
CA TYR A 67 4.85 4.57 6.10
C TYR A 67 6.21 4.51 6.79
N GLU A 68 6.69 3.30 6.96
CA GLU A 68 7.91 3.01 7.69
C GLU A 68 9.14 3.52 6.92
N PRO A 69 9.99 4.39 7.51
CA PRO A 69 11.21 4.87 6.83
C PRO A 69 12.23 3.76 6.56
N LYS A 70 12.12 2.67 7.32
CA LYS A 70 12.95 1.48 7.19
C LYS A 70 12.05 0.25 7.09
N SER A 71 11.35 0.16 5.96
CA SER A 71 10.53 -1.02 5.67
C SER A 71 11.40 -2.27 5.58
N THR A 72 10.89 -3.37 6.09
CA THR A 72 11.57 -4.67 6.03
C THR A 72 11.23 -5.37 4.71
N PRO A 73 12.22 -5.73 3.86
CA PRO A 73 11.96 -6.55 2.68
C PRO A 73 11.38 -7.92 3.09
N TRP A 74 10.34 -8.33 2.38
CA TRP A 74 9.71 -9.62 2.60
C TRP A 74 9.95 -10.54 1.42
N LYS A 75 10.39 -11.76 1.68
CA LYS A 75 10.64 -12.82 0.68
C LYS A 75 11.45 -12.32 -0.54
N VAL A 76 12.67 -11.87 -0.26
CA VAL A 76 13.58 -11.32 -1.29
C VAL A 76 13.88 -12.35 -2.40
N GLU A 77 13.94 -13.62 -2.05
CA GLU A 77 14.20 -14.73 -3.00
C GLU A 77 12.98 -15.04 -3.89
N GLY A 78 11.80 -14.56 -3.54
CA GLY A 78 10.55 -14.77 -4.28
C GLY A 78 9.36 -15.03 -3.38
N THR A 79 8.19 -14.58 -3.85
CA THR A 79 6.92 -14.79 -3.15
C THR A 79 6.48 -16.25 -3.27
N PRO A 80 6.27 -16.97 -2.17
CA PRO A 80 5.81 -18.37 -2.24
C PRO A 80 4.45 -18.46 -2.95
N MET A 81 4.33 -19.39 -3.89
CA MET A 81 3.10 -19.56 -4.67
C MET A 81 1.89 -20.00 -3.85
N ASN A 82 2.12 -20.59 -2.69
CA ASN A 82 1.08 -21.00 -1.74
C ASN A 82 0.80 -19.96 -0.65
N PHE A 83 1.46 -18.80 -0.66
CA PHE A 83 1.12 -17.70 0.24
C PHE A 83 -0.28 -17.18 -0.10
N GLY A 84 -1.12 -16.96 0.87
CA GLY A 84 -2.52 -16.61 0.67
C GLY A 84 -3.04 -15.70 1.76
N HIS A 85 -4.17 -15.98 2.35
CA HIS A 85 -4.88 -15.17 3.34
C HIS A 85 -4.17 -15.08 4.71
N GLU A 86 -2.87 -14.87 4.68
CA GLU A 86 -2.02 -14.80 5.86
C GLU A 86 -1.57 -13.36 6.10
N LEU A 87 -1.49 -13.01 7.38
CA LEU A 87 -0.84 -11.79 7.85
C LEU A 87 0.50 -12.15 8.48
N LEU A 88 1.40 -11.19 8.48
CA LEU A 88 2.70 -11.33 9.11
C LEU A 88 2.61 -10.93 10.59
N GLU A 89 3.57 -11.40 11.39
CA GLU A 89 3.67 -10.98 12.78
C GLU A 89 3.92 -9.47 12.87
N PRO A 90 3.15 -8.74 13.68
CA PRO A 90 3.36 -7.31 13.88
C PRO A 90 4.71 -7.00 14.50
N LYS A 91 5.39 -5.98 13.98
CA LYS A 91 6.69 -5.48 14.46
C LYS A 91 6.52 -4.04 14.95
N LEU A 92 6.14 -3.89 16.21
CA LEU A 92 5.86 -2.56 16.79
C LEU A 92 7.07 -1.65 16.77
N GLU A 93 8.26 -2.19 16.91
CA GLU A 93 9.53 -1.45 16.84
C GLU A 93 9.72 -0.71 15.50
N ASN A 94 9.10 -1.17 14.42
CA ASN A 94 9.20 -0.54 13.11
C ASN A 94 8.28 0.68 12.97
N ILE A 95 7.23 0.75 13.77
CA ILE A 95 6.16 1.75 13.61
C ILE A 95 5.95 2.67 14.80
N GLN A 96 6.56 2.39 15.96
CA GLN A 96 6.34 3.13 17.20
C GLN A 96 6.50 4.65 17.07
N ASP A 97 7.52 5.10 16.32
CA ASP A 97 7.76 6.53 16.10
C ASP A 97 6.64 7.17 15.29
N ARG A 98 6.06 6.44 14.33
CA ARG A 98 4.95 6.91 13.50
C ARG A 98 3.64 6.90 14.28
N LEU A 99 3.45 5.89 15.13
CA LEU A 99 2.30 5.87 16.05
C LEU A 99 2.33 7.06 17.00
N ALA A 100 3.50 7.41 17.55
CA ALA A 100 3.66 8.59 18.42
C ALA A 100 3.28 9.89 17.69
N ILE A 101 3.63 10.02 16.39
CA ILE A 101 3.18 11.16 15.58
C ILE A 101 1.66 11.13 15.43
N GLY A 102 1.09 9.97 15.11
CA GLY A 102 -0.36 9.79 14.97
C GLY A 102 -1.12 10.20 16.24
N PHE A 103 -0.64 9.79 17.40
CA PHE A 103 -1.23 10.16 18.70
C PHE A 103 -1.15 11.66 18.96
N LYS A 104 -0.03 12.29 18.60
CA LYS A 104 0.11 13.75 18.69
C LYS A 104 -0.85 14.49 17.75
N ARG A 105 -1.08 13.99 16.53
CA ARG A 105 -2.03 14.59 15.56
C ARG A 105 -3.48 14.37 15.97
N MET A 106 -3.78 13.22 16.56
CA MET A 106 -5.13 12.85 17.01
C MET A 106 -5.06 12.27 18.43
N PRO A 107 -5.12 13.11 19.48
CA PRO A 107 -4.97 12.66 20.87
C PRO A 107 -6.03 11.64 21.33
N ALA A 108 -7.17 11.57 20.65
CA ALA A 108 -8.17 10.54 20.94
C ALA A 108 -7.63 9.11 20.73
N LEU A 109 -6.68 8.92 19.81
CA LEU A 109 -6.05 7.61 19.55
C LEU A 109 -5.25 7.11 20.75
N GLU A 110 -4.60 8.01 21.50
CA GLU A 110 -3.78 7.64 22.67
C GLU A 110 -4.64 7.05 23.80
N ARG A 111 -5.91 7.46 23.88
CA ARG A 111 -6.84 6.96 24.90
C ARG A 111 -7.60 5.72 24.45
N ALA A 112 -7.57 5.42 23.18
CA ALA A 112 -8.25 4.25 22.62
C ALA A 112 -7.40 2.99 22.85
N GLY A 113 -8.05 1.87 23.15
CA GLY A 113 -7.40 0.57 23.12
C GLY A 113 -7.00 0.16 21.69
N ILE A 114 -6.03 -0.71 21.60
CA ILE A 114 -5.63 -1.31 20.31
C ILE A 114 -6.48 -2.56 20.09
N LYS A 115 -7.27 -2.56 19.04
CA LYS A 115 -8.06 -3.70 18.61
C LYS A 115 -7.22 -4.69 17.82
N ASN A 116 -6.43 -4.19 16.88
CA ASN A 116 -5.58 -5.02 16.04
C ASN A 116 -4.43 -4.22 15.46
N ILE A 117 -3.32 -4.91 15.19
CA ILE A 117 -2.21 -4.41 14.39
C ILE A 117 -2.05 -5.39 13.23
N VAL A 118 -2.10 -4.86 12.03
CA VAL A 118 -1.96 -5.64 10.81
C VAL A 118 -0.58 -5.38 10.23
N ASN A 119 0.14 -6.45 9.92
CA ASN A 119 1.34 -6.43 9.11
C ASN A 119 1.10 -7.30 7.87
N GLY A 120 1.31 -6.74 6.70
CA GLY A 120 1.14 -7.46 5.45
C GLY A 120 2.19 -7.07 4.41
N PRO A 121 2.50 -7.98 3.48
CA PRO A 121 3.41 -7.67 2.39
C PRO A 121 2.76 -6.71 1.40
N PHE A 122 3.52 -5.73 0.94
CA PHE A 122 3.07 -4.63 0.10
C PHE A 122 4.12 -4.33 -0.97
N THR A 123 3.77 -4.46 -2.25
CA THR A 123 4.76 -4.42 -3.32
C THR A 123 5.09 -3.01 -3.75
N PHE A 124 6.39 -2.70 -3.78
CA PHE A 124 6.93 -1.42 -4.21
C PHE A 124 7.76 -1.54 -5.48
N GLY A 125 7.70 -0.51 -6.32
CA GLY A 125 8.73 -0.21 -7.31
C GLY A 125 9.98 0.41 -6.65
N PRO A 126 11.08 0.57 -7.41
CA PRO A 126 12.35 1.07 -6.85
C PRO A 126 12.29 2.46 -6.22
N ASP A 127 11.44 3.32 -6.74
CA ASP A 127 11.24 4.71 -6.31
C ASP A 127 9.91 4.93 -5.58
N GLY A 128 9.18 3.84 -5.30
CA GLY A 128 7.84 3.89 -4.71
C GLY A 128 6.73 4.21 -5.72
N SER A 129 7.06 4.45 -6.99
CA SER A 129 6.07 4.66 -8.04
C SER A 129 5.69 3.35 -8.72
N PRO A 130 4.47 3.26 -9.30
CA PRO A 130 4.10 2.13 -10.12
C PRO A 130 4.98 2.01 -11.37
N LEU A 131 5.33 0.79 -11.76
CA LEU A 131 5.91 0.49 -13.06
C LEU A 131 4.77 0.12 -14.01
N ILE A 132 4.50 1.00 -14.98
CA ILE A 132 3.43 0.81 -15.96
C ILE A 132 3.95 1.08 -17.37
N GLY A 133 3.50 0.29 -18.33
CA GLY A 133 3.86 0.50 -19.74
C GLY A 133 4.34 -0.76 -20.45
N PRO A 134 4.84 -0.59 -21.69
CA PRO A 134 5.40 -1.69 -22.46
C PRO A 134 6.77 -2.12 -21.90
N VAL A 135 7.03 -3.41 -21.93
CA VAL A 135 8.35 -3.93 -21.56
C VAL A 135 9.29 -3.81 -22.76
N PRO A 136 10.44 -3.12 -22.60
CA PRO A 136 11.41 -2.97 -23.68
C PRO A 136 11.85 -4.31 -24.27
N GLY A 137 11.88 -4.40 -25.60
CA GLY A 137 12.29 -5.62 -26.33
C GLY A 137 11.19 -6.69 -26.44
N MET A 138 10.05 -6.52 -25.83
CA MET A 138 8.93 -7.47 -25.90
C MET A 138 7.73 -6.88 -26.65
N LYS A 139 7.31 -7.57 -27.71
CA LYS A 139 6.13 -7.16 -28.47
C LYS A 139 4.84 -7.52 -27.74
N ASN A 140 3.94 -6.54 -27.58
CA ASN A 140 2.62 -6.73 -26.98
C ASN A 140 2.66 -7.23 -25.52
N TYR A 141 3.76 -6.97 -24.81
CA TYR A 141 3.90 -7.29 -23.39
C TYR A 141 3.87 -6.01 -22.57
N TRP A 142 2.88 -5.91 -21.70
CA TRP A 142 2.59 -4.71 -20.91
C TRP A 142 2.60 -5.05 -19.42
N VAL A 143 3.09 -4.14 -18.60
CA VAL A 143 3.12 -4.32 -17.15
C VAL A 143 2.37 -3.18 -16.44
N ALA A 144 1.77 -3.53 -15.31
CA ALA A 144 1.21 -2.63 -14.33
C ALA A 144 1.47 -3.26 -12.95
N VAL A 145 2.60 -2.92 -12.36
CA VAL A 145 3.10 -3.56 -11.12
C VAL A 145 3.59 -2.50 -10.12
N GLY A 146 3.68 -2.86 -8.86
CA GLY A 146 4.05 -1.90 -7.81
C GLY A 146 3.01 -0.79 -7.59
N VAL A 147 1.75 -1.02 -7.98
CA VAL A 147 0.65 -0.06 -7.78
C VAL A 147 0.21 -0.13 -6.32
N MET A 148 1.00 0.48 -5.45
CA MET A 148 0.83 0.35 -4.01
C MET A 148 -0.48 0.97 -3.50
N ALA A 149 -0.88 2.12 -3.98
CA ALA A 149 -2.15 2.75 -3.65
C ALA A 149 -3.27 2.28 -4.60
N GLY A 150 -3.44 0.96 -4.76
CA GLY A 150 -4.25 0.32 -5.79
C GLY A 150 -5.68 0.85 -5.89
N PHE A 151 -6.37 1.08 -4.78
CA PHE A 151 -7.72 1.65 -4.79
C PHE A 151 -7.77 3.08 -5.31
N CYS A 152 -6.73 3.88 -5.08
CA CYS A 152 -6.65 5.26 -5.55
C CYS A 152 -6.09 5.37 -6.97
N GLN A 153 -5.12 4.54 -7.33
CA GLN A 153 -4.36 4.63 -8.57
C GLN A 153 -4.85 3.68 -9.67
N GLY A 154 -5.51 2.57 -9.31
CA GLY A 154 -5.84 1.50 -10.25
C GLY A 154 -6.63 1.95 -11.47
N GLY A 155 -7.60 2.86 -11.29
CA GLY A 155 -8.36 3.43 -12.40
C GLY A 155 -7.49 4.26 -13.36
N GLY A 156 -6.62 5.12 -12.80
CA GLY A 156 -5.67 5.93 -13.58
C GLY A 156 -4.65 5.07 -14.33
N VAL A 157 -4.09 4.07 -13.64
CA VAL A 157 -3.16 3.10 -14.25
C VAL A 157 -3.82 2.36 -15.42
N GLY A 158 -5.06 1.89 -15.23
CA GLY A 158 -5.81 1.21 -16.29
C GLY A 158 -6.07 2.10 -17.48
N LYS A 159 -6.42 3.37 -17.25
CA LYS A 159 -6.59 4.38 -18.31
C LYS A 159 -5.28 4.58 -19.08
N CYS A 160 -4.18 4.84 -18.40
CA CYS A 160 -2.88 5.06 -19.04
C CYS A 160 -2.46 3.88 -19.91
N ILE A 161 -2.60 2.64 -19.40
CA ILE A 161 -2.28 1.44 -20.20
C ILE A 161 -3.18 1.31 -21.43
N ALA A 162 -4.48 1.57 -21.29
CA ALA A 162 -5.42 1.49 -22.40
C ALA A 162 -5.09 2.51 -23.51
N GLU A 163 -4.85 3.77 -23.13
CA GLU A 163 -4.43 4.83 -24.06
C GLU A 163 -3.09 4.48 -24.73
N TRP A 164 -2.14 3.99 -23.96
CA TRP A 164 -0.83 3.61 -24.50
C TRP A 164 -0.91 2.50 -25.53
N ILE A 165 -1.78 1.50 -25.30
CA ILE A 165 -2.01 0.40 -26.25
C ILE A 165 -2.72 0.89 -27.53
N ILE A 166 -3.70 1.79 -27.40
CA ILE A 166 -4.56 2.22 -28.51
C ILE A 166 -3.92 3.38 -29.27
N ASP A 167 -3.44 4.38 -28.55
CA ASP A 167 -3.01 5.67 -29.10
C ASP A 167 -1.48 5.79 -29.21
N GLY A 168 -0.72 4.86 -28.62
CA GLY A 168 0.74 4.83 -28.63
C GLY A 168 1.40 5.56 -27.45
N GLU A 169 0.65 6.41 -26.73
CA GLU A 169 1.12 7.12 -25.54
C GLU A 169 -0.06 7.45 -24.61
N PRO A 170 0.16 7.53 -23.29
CA PRO A 170 -0.88 7.94 -22.36
C PRO A 170 -1.06 9.46 -22.36
N SER A 171 -2.28 9.93 -22.03
CA SER A 171 -2.60 11.36 -21.91
C SER A 171 -1.97 12.03 -20.67
N ILE A 172 -1.44 11.24 -19.75
CA ILE A 172 -0.77 11.67 -18.52
C ILE A 172 0.69 11.26 -18.62
N ASP A 173 1.59 12.18 -18.31
CA ASP A 173 3.03 11.89 -18.20
C ASP A 173 3.26 10.94 -17.01
N VAL A 174 3.79 9.76 -17.33
CA VAL A 174 4.04 8.68 -16.37
C VAL A 174 5.49 8.17 -16.38
N TRP A 175 6.38 8.97 -16.98
CA TRP A 175 7.83 8.70 -17.05
C TRP A 175 8.57 9.09 -15.76
#